data_ee9afcdedb76e47250552ea2ab93fb94
#
_entry.id   ee9afcdedb76e47250552ea2ab93fb94
#
_cell.length_a   1.000
_cell.length_b   1.000
_cell.length_c   1.000
_cell.angle_alpha   90.00
_cell.angle_beta   90.00
_cell.angle_gamma   90.00
#
_symmetry.space_group_name_H-M   'P 1'
#
loop_
_entity.id
_entity.type
_entity.pdbx_description
1 polymer ?
#
loop_
_entity_poly.entity_id
_entity_poly.type
_entity_poly.pdbx_seq_one_letter_code
_entity_poly.pdbx_strand_id
1 'polypeptide(L)' 'MQQLSKNQLEELYPKGMVLQLTERIDDPYSPKEVGDIFTVKCADDNMQLHGSWKSGGSIAIVVGKDKFISV' A
#
# COMPACT_ATOMS: atom_id res chain seq x y z
N MET A 1 15.01 -7.20 -8.55
CA MET A 1 13.59 -7.54 -8.37
C MET A 1 12.82 -7.16 -9.62
N GLN A 2 11.95 -8.02 -10.07
CA GLN A 2 11.15 -7.76 -11.26
C GLN A 2 10.00 -6.80 -10.93
N GLN A 3 9.85 -5.77 -11.75
CA GLN A 3 8.76 -4.83 -11.60
C GLN A 3 7.46 -5.43 -12.14
N LEU A 4 6.39 -5.34 -11.37
CA LEU A 4 5.08 -5.79 -11.78
C LEU A 4 4.33 -4.66 -12.49
N SER A 5 3.50 -5.01 -13.48
CA SER A 5 2.64 -4.04 -14.14
C SER A 5 1.46 -3.69 -13.24
N LYS A 6 0.75 -2.60 -13.61
CA LYS A 6 -0.48 -2.19 -12.93
C LYS A 6 -1.47 -3.36 -12.84
N ASN A 7 -1.69 -4.08 -13.94
CA ASN A 7 -2.65 -5.20 -13.98
C ASN A 7 -2.22 -6.34 -13.06
N GLN A 8 -0.93 -6.66 -13.02
CA GLN A 8 -0.41 -7.70 -12.14
C GLN A 8 -0.57 -7.32 -10.67
N LEU A 9 -0.31 -6.05 -10.33
CA LEU A 9 -0.51 -5.56 -8.97
C LEU A 9 -1.97 -5.61 -8.57
N GLU A 10 -2.89 -5.26 -9.47
CA GLU A 10 -4.32 -5.27 -9.17
C GLU A 10 -4.89 -6.70 -9.05
N GLU A 11 -4.23 -7.69 -9.65
CA GLU A 11 -4.57 -9.09 -9.42
C GLU A 11 -4.13 -9.56 -8.03
N LEU A 12 -2.94 -9.17 -7.60
CA LEU A 12 -2.40 -9.54 -6.30
C LEU A 12 -3.05 -8.76 -5.16
N TYR A 13 -3.36 -7.50 -5.41
CA TYR A 13 -3.94 -6.58 -4.43
C TYR A 13 -5.19 -5.92 -5.01
N PRO A 14 -6.30 -6.68 -5.09
CA PRO A 14 -7.51 -6.15 -5.72
C PRO A 14 -8.17 -5.05 -4.89
N LYS A 15 -8.98 -4.25 -5.55
CA LYS A 15 -9.77 -3.21 -4.91
C LYS A 15 -10.56 -3.77 -3.73
N GLY A 16 -10.47 -3.10 -2.60
CA GLY A 16 -11.14 -3.52 -1.38
C GLY A 16 -10.30 -4.41 -0.48
N MET A 17 -9.14 -4.88 -0.95
CA MET A 17 -8.24 -5.65 -0.09
C MET A 17 -7.74 -4.79 1.04
N VAL A 18 -7.72 -5.32 2.25
CA VAL A 18 -7.29 -4.60 3.45
C VAL A 18 -5.89 -5.07 3.83
N LEU A 19 -4.99 -4.11 3.99
CA LEU A 19 -3.61 -4.36 4.34
C LEU A 19 -3.28 -3.71 5.68
N GLN A 20 -2.37 -4.33 6.42
CA GLN A 20 -1.90 -3.80 7.68
C GLN A 20 -0.38 -3.68 7.65
N LEU A 21 0.14 -2.51 8.00
CA LEU A 21 1.58 -2.30 8.03
C LEU A 21 2.25 -3.13 9.12
N THR A 22 3.34 -3.78 8.76
CA THR A 22 4.21 -4.50 9.70
C THR A 22 5.48 -3.71 9.98
N GLU A 23 5.69 -2.62 9.25
CA GLU A 23 6.84 -1.74 9.39
C GLU A 23 6.41 -0.30 9.15
N ARG A 24 6.97 0.63 9.90
CA ARG A 24 6.63 2.06 9.82
C ARG A 24 7.01 2.63 8.46
N ILE A 25 6.15 3.52 7.93
CA ILE A 25 6.49 4.32 6.75
C ILE A 25 6.90 5.71 7.25
N ASP A 26 8.15 6.06 6.99
CA ASP A 26 8.74 7.30 7.48
C ASP A 26 8.60 8.42 6.45
N ASP A 27 7.36 8.82 6.19
CA ASP A 27 7.07 9.91 5.26
C ASP A 27 7.04 11.23 6.04
N PRO A 28 7.73 12.29 5.57
CA PRO A 28 7.81 13.55 6.31
C PRO A 28 6.47 14.27 6.45
N TYR A 29 5.53 14.01 5.56
CA TYR A 29 4.23 14.70 5.56
C TYR A 29 3.11 13.86 6.14
N SER A 30 3.21 12.55 6.04
CA SER A 30 2.13 11.64 6.46
C SER A 30 2.72 10.30 6.91
N PRO A 31 3.45 10.29 8.03
CA PRO A 31 4.04 9.04 8.52
C PRO A 31 2.97 8.05 8.91
N LYS A 32 3.24 6.76 8.68
CA LYS A 32 2.35 5.67 9.04
C LYS A 32 3.05 4.71 9.99
N GLU A 33 2.33 4.26 10.99
CA GLU A 33 2.88 3.41 12.04
C GLU A 33 2.59 1.94 11.78
N VAL A 34 3.34 1.07 12.48
CA VAL A 34 3.03 -0.36 12.51
C VAL A 34 1.60 -0.54 13.00
N GLY A 35 0.84 -1.36 12.27
CA GLY A 35 -0.57 -1.61 12.59
C GLY A 35 -1.56 -0.74 11.84
N ASP A 36 -1.09 0.30 11.15
CA ASP A 36 -1.99 1.15 10.35
C ASP A 36 -2.64 0.33 9.23
N ILE A 37 -3.90 0.62 8.98
CA ILE A 37 -4.75 -0.13 8.05
C ILE A 37 -4.97 0.67 6.77
N PHE A 38 -4.78 -0.03 5.64
CA PHE A 38 -4.92 0.54 4.31
C PHE A 38 -5.90 -0.31 3.49
N THR A 39 -6.84 0.36 2.81
CA THR A 39 -7.76 -0.32 1.89
C THR A 39 -7.39 0.02 0.46
N VAL A 40 -7.08 -0.99 -0.33
CA VAL A 40 -6.64 -0.83 -1.72
C VAL A 40 -7.79 -0.31 -2.59
N LYS A 41 -7.50 0.69 -3.41
CA LYS A 41 -8.42 1.20 -4.43
C LYS A 41 -7.94 0.83 -5.84
N CYS A 42 -6.67 1.07 -6.13
CA CYS A 42 -6.08 0.76 -7.43
C CYS A 42 -4.55 0.71 -7.30
N ALA A 43 -3.89 0.31 -8.37
CA ALA A 43 -2.43 0.33 -8.47
C ALA A 43 -2.00 1.18 -9.66
N ASP A 44 -0.71 1.48 -9.74
CA ASP A 44 -0.14 2.15 -10.90
C ASP A 44 1.03 1.34 -11.47
N ASP A 45 1.69 1.88 -12.49
CA ASP A 45 2.82 1.20 -13.13
C ASP A 45 4.16 1.44 -12.42
N ASN A 46 4.14 2.13 -11.28
CA ASN A 46 5.32 2.44 -10.48
C ASN A 46 5.40 1.64 -9.18
N MET A 47 4.79 0.46 -9.14
CA MET A 47 4.78 -0.43 -7.96
C MET A 47 4.09 0.19 -6.75
N GLN A 48 3.13 1.11 -6.99
CA GLN A 48 2.42 1.80 -5.91
C GLN A 48 0.95 1.38 -5.86
N LEU A 49 0.47 1.19 -4.64
CA LEU A 49 -0.94 0.93 -4.36
C LEU A 49 -1.56 2.22 -3.84
N HIS A 50 -2.68 2.62 -4.45
CA HIS A 50 -3.44 3.79 -4.05
C HIS A 50 -4.71 3.35 -3.33
N GLY A 51 -5.11 4.11 -2.33
CA GLY A 51 -6.29 3.77 -1.56
C GLY A 51 -6.45 4.71 -0.39
N SER A 52 -7.07 4.22 0.67
CA SER A 52 -7.35 5.03 1.85
C SER A 52 -6.76 4.40 3.11
N TRP A 53 -6.25 5.25 3.99
CA TRP A 53 -5.76 4.87 5.30
C TRP A 53 -6.87 5.09 6.33
N LYS A 54 -7.04 4.15 7.23
CA LYS A 54 -7.99 4.29 8.34
C LYS A 54 -7.64 5.50 9.20
N SER A 55 -6.35 5.77 9.38
CA SER A 55 -5.85 6.91 10.13
C SER A 55 -5.89 8.23 9.36
N GLY A 56 -6.27 8.20 8.08
CA GLY A 56 -6.27 9.37 7.20
C GLY A 56 -4.99 9.50 6.39
N GLY A 57 -4.96 10.50 5.51
CA GLY A 57 -3.84 10.69 4.62
C GLY A 57 -4.00 9.95 3.31
N SER A 58 -3.11 10.22 2.36
CA SER A 58 -3.24 9.72 0.98
C SER A 58 -1.94 9.19 0.37
N ILE A 59 -0.92 8.92 1.18
CA ILE A 59 0.32 8.37 0.63
C ILE A 59 0.08 6.97 0.09
N ALA A 60 0.82 6.61 -0.96
CA ALA A 60 0.73 5.29 -1.56
C ALA A 60 1.61 4.29 -0.82
N ILE A 61 1.22 3.00 -0.87
CA ILE A 61 2.09 1.91 -0.45
C ILE A 61 2.97 1.54 -1.63
N VAL A 62 4.27 1.43 -1.41
CA VAL A 62 5.22 1.00 -2.44
C VAL A 62 5.51 -0.49 -2.24
N VAL A 63 5.02 -1.31 -3.19
CA VAL A 63 5.24 -2.76 -3.15
C VAL A 63 6.72 -3.06 -3.37
N GLY A 64 7.28 -3.87 -2.48
CA GLY A 64 8.71 -4.19 -2.52
C GLY A 64 9.57 -3.31 -1.63
N LYS A 65 9.03 -2.17 -1.18
CA LYS A 65 9.71 -1.28 -0.23
C LYS A 65 9.02 -1.29 1.13
N ASP A 66 7.71 -1.06 1.13
CA ASP A 66 6.94 -1.04 2.38
C ASP A 66 6.53 -2.46 2.77
N LYS A 67 6.44 -2.72 4.06
CA LYS A 67 6.14 -4.05 4.59
C LYS A 67 4.73 -4.08 5.17
N PHE A 68 3.95 -5.05 4.74
CA PHE A 68 2.56 -5.18 5.15
C PHE A 68 2.09 -6.62 5.01
N ILE A 69 0.96 -6.92 5.62
CA ILE A 69 0.27 -8.20 5.48
C ILE A 69 -1.18 -7.94 5.07
N SER A 70 -1.80 -8.93 4.46
CA SER A 70 -3.23 -8.91 4.18
C SER A 70 -4.00 -9.33 5.44
N VAL A 71 -5.03 -8.61 5.78
CA VAL A 71 -5.87 -8.89 6.97
C VAL A 71 -7.35 -9.04 6.61
#